data_a65a53ea95d09b9e182f2cead68ef607
#
_entry.id   a65a53ea95d09b9e182f2cead68ef607
#
_cell.length_a   1.000
_cell.length_b   1.000
_cell.length_c   1.000
_cell.angle_alpha   90.00
_cell.angle_beta   90.00
_cell.angle_gamma   90.00
#
_symmetry.space_group_name_H-M   'P 1'
#
loop_
_entity.id
_entity.type
_entity.pdbx_description
1 polymer ?
#
loop_
_entity_poly.entity_id
_entity_poly.type
_entity_poly.pdbx_seq_one_letter_code
_entity_poly.pdbx_strand_id
1 'polypeptide(L)'
;MGANYGYCCINLTLDKQKGIKIGRSMIKKTFQAKGIKYAGELAEANLRDMIEILKWNNANGITMYRMSSSMFPWNSEYDIEELPNYNTIKSLLKTAGNYATKVGQRLTFHPGPFNILASPTPKVVNDAIWELTQHGKVLDLMGLPRTHYAAMNIHVGGTYGDKESAISRFAENFKLLPECASSRLVLENDDKPSQYGVRDLYEIYKLCGTPITFDFFHHFCYEDSMPEKEALELCANTWPNDIRQLCHYSSSKKLHEDNTVILRAHADYLYEFIETYGMDLDIEIEAKAKELALIKYHKEFSMIYS
;
A
#
# COMPACT_ATOMS: atom_id res chain seq x y z
N MET A 1 -0.72 16.46 18.28
CA MET A 1 -1.43 15.18 18.03
C MET A 1 -2.22 15.39 16.76
N GLY A 2 -2.08 14.54 15.78
CA GLY A 2 -2.76 14.70 14.50
C GLY A 2 -2.41 13.60 13.50
N ALA A 3 -3.18 13.52 12.41
CA ALA A 3 -2.90 12.59 11.33
C ALA A 3 -1.89 13.19 10.33
N ASN A 4 -0.98 12.35 9.85
CA ASN A 4 -0.24 12.61 8.62
C ASN A 4 -1.04 12.05 7.45
N TYR A 5 -1.00 12.72 6.32
CA TYR A 5 -1.73 12.30 5.14
C TYR A 5 -0.81 12.10 3.96
N GLY A 6 -1.10 11.07 3.18
CA GLY A 6 -0.44 10.76 1.93
C GLY A 6 -1.42 10.34 0.85
N TYR A 7 -0.91 9.99 -0.31
CA TYR A 7 -1.70 9.50 -1.44
C TYR A 7 -0.98 8.37 -2.17
N CYS A 8 -1.66 7.77 -3.15
CA CYS A 8 -1.25 6.50 -3.73
C CYS A 8 -0.78 6.62 -5.17
N CYS A 9 0.41 6.13 -5.43
CA CYS A 9 1.00 5.71 -6.70
C CYS A 9 1.26 6.80 -7.73
N ILE A 10 0.26 7.59 -8.15
CA ILE A 10 0.36 8.51 -9.29
C ILE A 10 0.25 9.95 -8.78
N ASN A 11 1.07 10.84 -9.34
CA ASN A 11 0.91 12.29 -9.15
C ASN A 11 0.39 12.91 -10.45
N LEU A 12 -0.90 13.29 -10.44
CA LEU A 12 -1.60 13.80 -11.63
C LEU A 12 -1.07 15.18 -12.06
N THR A 13 -0.64 16.00 -11.12
CA THR A 13 -0.06 17.32 -11.38
C THR A 13 1.23 17.18 -12.17
N LEU A 14 2.14 16.32 -11.73
CA LEU A 14 3.42 16.09 -12.41
C LEU A 14 3.26 15.36 -13.73
N ASP A 15 2.33 14.39 -13.83
CA ASP A 15 2.02 13.74 -15.10
C ASP A 15 1.57 14.77 -16.13
N LYS A 16 0.60 15.62 -15.78
CA LYS A 16 0.07 16.65 -16.67
C LYS A 16 1.10 17.72 -17.05
N GLN A 17 1.92 18.18 -16.10
CA GLN A 17 2.85 19.29 -16.33
C GLN A 17 4.18 18.85 -16.97
N LYS A 18 4.68 17.66 -16.65
CA LYS A 18 6.04 17.20 -17.00
C LYS A 18 6.10 15.80 -17.60
N GLY A 19 4.96 15.10 -17.72
CA GLY A 19 4.91 13.72 -18.21
C GLY A 19 5.55 12.71 -17.25
N ILE A 20 5.66 13.05 -15.95
CA ILE A 20 6.25 12.19 -14.93
C ILE A 20 5.27 11.08 -14.59
N LYS A 21 5.69 9.82 -14.78
CA LYS A 21 4.87 8.61 -14.60
C LYS A 21 5.64 7.52 -13.88
N ILE A 22 5.04 6.91 -12.86
CA ILE A 22 5.66 5.81 -12.11
C ILE A 22 5.08 4.42 -12.48
N GLY A 23 4.10 4.36 -13.32
CA GLY A 23 3.37 3.13 -13.66
C GLY A 23 3.61 2.65 -15.09
N ARG A 24 4.80 2.92 -15.68
CA ARG A 24 5.14 2.31 -16.97
C ARG A 24 5.20 0.81 -16.79
N SER A 25 4.41 0.10 -17.57
CA SER A 25 4.29 -1.35 -17.48
C SER A 25 4.39 -2.00 -18.86
N MET A 26 4.32 -3.32 -18.90
CA MET A 26 4.25 -4.08 -20.13
C MET A 26 3.37 -5.31 -19.95
N ILE A 27 2.85 -5.83 -21.07
CA ILE A 27 2.13 -7.10 -21.11
C ILE A 27 3.10 -8.26 -21.44
N LYS A 28 2.70 -9.49 -21.19
CA LYS A 28 3.48 -10.71 -21.45
C LYS A 28 4.09 -10.75 -22.85
N LYS A 29 3.29 -10.45 -23.87
CA LYS A 29 3.74 -10.42 -25.28
C LYS A 29 4.90 -9.44 -25.49
N THR A 30 4.86 -8.28 -24.84
CA THR A 30 5.93 -7.28 -24.91
C THR A 30 7.19 -7.77 -24.21
N PHE A 31 7.04 -8.38 -23.01
CA PHE A 31 8.17 -8.97 -22.29
C PHE A 31 8.84 -10.09 -23.12
N GLN A 32 8.05 -10.99 -23.71
CA GLN A 32 8.56 -12.05 -24.58
C GLN A 32 9.31 -11.53 -25.81
N ALA A 33 8.87 -10.39 -26.37
CA ALA A 33 9.49 -9.80 -27.54
C ALA A 33 10.73 -8.96 -27.24
N LYS A 34 10.73 -8.21 -26.13
CA LYS A 34 11.79 -7.22 -25.79
C LYS A 34 12.68 -7.66 -24.65
N GLY A 35 12.28 -8.65 -23.86
CA GLY A 35 13.03 -9.26 -22.78
C GLY A 35 13.29 -8.35 -21.58
N ILE A 36 14.15 -8.85 -20.70
CA ILE A 36 14.53 -8.24 -19.42
C ILE A 36 15.21 -6.88 -19.57
N LYS A 37 15.91 -6.63 -20.68
CA LYS A 37 16.54 -5.33 -20.97
C LYS A 37 15.49 -4.21 -20.97
N TYR A 38 14.39 -4.43 -21.68
CA TYR A 38 13.32 -3.44 -21.74
C TYR A 38 12.59 -3.29 -20.42
N ALA A 39 12.46 -4.36 -19.63
CA ALA A 39 11.97 -4.29 -18.26
C ALA A 39 12.82 -3.35 -17.41
N GLY A 40 14.14 -3.48 -17.49
CA GLY A 40 15.09 -2.62 -16.81
C GLY A 40 15.02 -1.15 -17.25
N GLU A 41 14.86 -0.89 -18.54
CA GLU A 41 14.70 0.48 -19.06
C GLU A 41 13.43 1.16 -18.50
N LEU A 42 12.31 0.44 -18.45
CA LEU A 42 11.07 0.95 -17.86
C LEU A 42 11.18 1.14 -16.35
N ALA A 43 11.79 0.19 -15.64
CA ALA A 43 12.01 0.30 -14.19
C ALA A 43 12.89 1.51 -13.86
N GLU A 44 13.98 1.72 -14.59
CA GLU A 44 14.84 2.90 -14.41
C GLU A 44 14.07 4.20 -14.63
N ALA A 45 13.24 4.29 -15.67
CA ALA A 45 12.42 5.48 -15.94
C ALA A 45 11.39 5.71 -14.81
N ASN A 46 10.74 4.65 -14.31
CA ASN A 46 9.82 4.73 -13.17
C ASN A 46 10.52 5.26 -11.91
N LEU A 47 11.73 4.79 -11.62
CA LEU A 47 12.49 5.20 -10.44
C LEU A 47 12.97 6.66 -10.52
N ARG A 48 13.38 7.11 -11.70
CA ARG A 48 13.73 8.53 -11.91
C ARG A 48 12.53 9.43 -11.65
N ASP A 49 11.38 9.06 -12.17
CA ASP A 49 10.14 9.79 -11.99
C ASP A 49 9.63 9.73 -10.54
N MET A 50 9.82 8.61 -9.84
CA MET A 50 9.49 8.51 -8.41
C MET A 50 10.28 9.53 -7.59
N ILE A 51 11.58 9.71 -7.85
CA ILE A 51 12.40 10.70 -7.15
C ILE A 51 11.84 12.11 -7.32
N GLU A 52 11.35 12.46 -8.51
CA GLU A 52 10.71 13.76 -8.74
C GLU A 52 9.37 13.88 -7.99
N ILE A 53 8.59 12.81 -7.88
CA ILE A 53 7.38 12.77 -7.06
C ILE A 53 7.72 13.00 -5.57
N LEU A 54 8.75 12.33 -5.04
CA LEU A 54 9.17 12.51 -3.65
C LEU A 54 9.60 13.97 -3.35
N LYS A 55 10.32 14.59 -4.27
CA LYS A 55 10.71 16.01 -4.16
C LYS A 55 9.50 16.93 -4.18
N TRP A 56 8.56 16.67 -5.07
CA TRP A 56 7.31 17.44 -5.17
C TRP A 56 6.47 17.28 -3.90
N ASN A 57 6.34 16.08 -3.38
CA ASN A 57 5.63 15.81 -2.13
C ASN A 57 6.21 16.65 -0.98
N ASN A 58 7.54 16.61 -0.79
CA ASN A 58 8.21 17.39 0.24
C ASN A 58 7.98 18.90 0.07
N ALA A 59 8.03 19.41 -1.17
CA ALA A 59 7.77 20.82 -1.46
C ALA A 59 6.31 21.24 -1.18
N ASN A 60 5.39 20.28 -1.13
CA ASN A 60 3.96 20.50 -0.84
C ASN A 60 3.53 20.01 0.56
N GLY A 61 4.49 19.73 1.46
CA GLY A 61 4.22 19.32 2.84
C GLY A 61 3.61 17.93 3.00
N ILE A 62 3.71 17.06 1.98
CA ILE A 62 3.19 15.69 2.01
C ILE A 62 4.27 14.77 2.58
N THR A 63 3.99 14.18 3.74
CA THR A 63 4.97 13.43 4.54
C THR A 63 4.85 11.92 4.38
N MET A 64 3.92 11.41 3.59
CA MET A 64 3.85 9.98 3.27
C MET A 64 3.38 9.74 1.84
N TYR A 65 3.81 8.60 1.29
CA TYR A 65 3.50 8.25 -0.09
C TYR A 65 3.53 6.75 -0.30
N ARG A 66 2.44 6.21 -0.84
CA ARG A 66 2.36 4.81 -1.27
C ARG A 66 2.94 4.67 -2.68
N MET A 67 4.08 4.01 -2.77
CA MET A 67 4.74 3.74 -4.04
C MET A 67 3.94 2.74 -4.89
N SER A 68 4.07 2.83 -6.22
CA SER A 68 3.43 1.88 -7.12
C SER A 68 4.09 0.51 -7.01
N SER A 69 3.31 -0.54 -6.78
CA SER A 69 3.78 -1.93 -6.80
C SER A 69 4.23 -2.40 -8.20
N SER A 70 3.85 -1.68 -9.27
CA SER A 70 4.24 -1.98 -10.65
C SER A 70 5.48 -1.23 -11.14
N MET A 71 6.32 -0.70 -10.24
CA MET A 71 7.57 0.00 -10.61
C MET A 71 8.53 -0.88 -11.40
N PHE A 72 8.52 -2.19 -11.16
CA PHE A 72 9.31 -3.18 -11.88
C PHE A 72 8.39 -3.99 -12.80
N PRO A 73 8.27 -3.61 -14.07
CA PRO A 73 7.32 -4.23 -14.99
C PRO A 73 7.60 -5.71 -15.20
N TRP A 74 6.58 -6.56 -15.04
CA TRP A 74 6.67 -8.00 -15.28
C TRP A 74 7.65 -8.75 -14.33
N ASN A 75 7.78 -8.29 -13.08
CA ASN A 75 8.74 -8.80 -12.10
C ASN A 75 8.45 -10.24 -11.62
N SER A 76 7.36 -10.86 -12.05
CA SER A 76 7.10 -12.28 -11.81
C SER A 76 8.09 -13.23 -12.53
N GLU A 77 8.79 -12.74 -13.55
CA GLU A 77 9.64 -13.56 -14.44
C GLU A 77 11.15 -13.31 -14.27
N TYR A 78 11.57 -12.41 -13.37
CA TYR A 78 12.98 -12.12 -13.12
C TYR A 78 13.21 -11.57 -11.72
N ASP A 79 14.39 -11.83 -11.17
CA ASP A 79 14.88 -11.11 -9.99
C ASP A 79 15.40 -9.73 -10.40
N ILE A 80 15.14 -8.71 -9.57
CA ILE A 80 15.65 -7.35 -9.85
C ILE A 80 17.17 -7.29 -10.03
N GLU A 81 17.90 -8.22 -9.40
CA GLU A 81 19.36 -8.33 -9.54
C GLU A 81 19.81 -8.80 -10.91
N GLU A 82 18.92 -9.46 -11.68
CA GLU A 82 19.22 -9.94 -13.04
C GLU A 82 19.07 -8.84 -14.10
N LEU A 83 18.53 -7.66 -13.74
CA LEU A 83 18.36 -6.55 -14.67
C LEU A 83 19.72 -6.05 -15.19
N PRO A 84 19.90 -5.90 -16.51
CA PRO A 84 21.17 -5.46 -17.10
C PRO A 84 21.69 -4.12 -16.58
N ASN A 85 20.77 -3.25 -16.14
CA ASN A 85 21.06 -1.94 -15.53
C ASN A 85 20.92 -1.93 -14.01
N TYR A 86 21.07 -3.10 -13.34
CA TYR A 86 20.89 -3.24 -11.90
C TYR A 86 21.68 -2.22 -11.08
N ASN A 87 22.93 -1.94 -11.41
CA ASN A 87 23.74 -0.95 -10.68
C ASN A 87 23.12 0.46 -10.71
N THR A 88 22.55 0.87 -11.83
CA THR A 88 21.81 2.14 -11.96
C THR A 88 20.55 2.11 -11.10
N ILE A 89 19.77 1.03 -11.18
CA ILE A 89 18.55 0.81 -10.40
C ILE A 89 18.85 0.87 -8.90
N LYS A 90 19.87 0.15 -8.44
CA LYS A 90 20.33 0.16 -7.04
C LYS A 90 20.69 1.57 -6.58
N SER A 91 21.41 2.32 -7.40
CA SER A 91 21.76 3.72 -7.10
C SER A 91 20.56 4.63 -6.99
N LEU A 92 19.58 4.48 -7.89
CA LEU A 92 18.33 5.25 -7.88
C LEU A 92 17.47 4.92 -6.66
N LEU A 93 17.31 3.64 -6.32
CA LEU A 93 16.60 3.20 -5.12
C LEU A 93 17.23 3.79 -3.86
N LYS A 94 18.55 3.69 -3.73
CA LYS A 94 19.27 4.28 -2.60
C LYS A 94 19.09 5.79 -2.54
N THR A 95 19.11 6.49 -3.69
CA THR A 95 18.87 7.93 -3.77
C THR A 95 17.47 8.28 -3.29
N ALA A 96 16.45 7.55 -3.73
CA ALA A 96 15.07 7.76 -3.32
C ALA A 96 14.88 7.54 -1.81
N GLY A 97 15.40 6.43 -1.28
CA GLY A 97 15.30 6.11 0.14
C GLY A 97 16.05 7.11 1.03
N ASN A 98 17.27 7.48 0.67
CA ASN A 98 18.02 8.51 1.38
C ASN A 98 17.29 9.87 1.38
N TYR A 99 16.69 10.25 0.25
CA TYR A 99 15.91 11.47 0.16
C TYR A 99 14.69 11.41 1.09
N ALA A 100 13.89 10.34 1.00
CA ALA A 100 12.71 10.16 1.82
C ALA A 100 13.04 10.20 3.33
N THR A 101 14.08 9.48 3.74
CA THR A 101 14.59 9.49 5.13
C THR A 101 15.02 10.88 5.57
N LYS A 102 15.77 11.60 4.72
CA LYS A 102 16.26 12.96 5.02
C LYS A 102 15.13 13.95 5.27
N VAL A 103 14.02 13.83 4.54
CA VAL A 103 12.87 14.76 4.64
C VAL A 103 11.74 14.23 5.52
N GLY A 104 11.91 13.06 6.15
CA GLY A 104 10.90 12.45 7.01
C GLY A 104 9.67 11.97 6.25
N GLN A 105 9.79 11.56 4.98
CA GLN A 105 8.69 11.05 4.19
C GLN A 105 8.58 9.54 4.36
N ARG A 106 7.45 9.05 4.93
CA ARG A 106 7.14 7.63 5.05
C ARG A 106 6.78 7.04 3.69
N LEU A 107 7.41 5.92 3.34
CA LEU A 107 7.15 5.20 2.09
C LEU A 107 6.59 3.82 2.38
N THR A 108 5.56 3.43 1.62
CA THR A 108 4.86 2.16 1.76
C THR A 108 4.64 1.50 0.41
N PHE A 109 4.23 0.23 0.43
CA PHE A 109 3.73 -0.49 -0.73
C PHE A 109 2.35 -1.08 -0.46
N HIS A 110 1.60 -1.26 -1.52
CA HIS A 110 0.42 -2.13 -1.54
C HIS A 110 0.56 -3.10 -2.72
N PRO A 111 1.22 -4.26 -2.52
CA PRO A 111 1.33 -5.30 -3.54
C PRO A 111 -0.04 -5.71 -4.07
N GLY A 112 -0.08 -6.17 -5.31
CA GLY A 112 -1.33 -6.48 -6.01
C GLY A 112 -2.20 -7.54 -5.31
N PRO A 113 -3.49 -7.67 -5.68
CA PRO A 113 -4.45 -8.52 -4.98
C PRO A 113 -4.21 -10.03 -5.17
N PHE A 114 -3.20 -10.39 -5.94
CA PHE A 114 -2.82 -11.81 -6.18
C PHE A 114 -1.84 -12.35 -5.12
N ASN A 115 -1.42 -11.54 -4.16
CA ASN A 115 -0.52 -11.93 -3.07
C ASN A 115 -1.29 -12.66 -1.96
N ILE A 116 -1.75 -13.87 -2.24
CA ILE A 116 -2.68 -14.63 -1.40
C ILE A 116 -1.94 -15.74 -0.63
N LEU A 117 -1.47 -15.42 0.59
CA LEU A 117 -0.84 -16.40 1.48
C LEU A 117 -1.84 -17.43 2.05
N ALA A 118 -3.13 -17.09 2.12
CA ALA A 118 -4.18 -18.01 2.57
C ALA A 118 -4.59 -19.08 1.54
N SER A 119 -4.00 -19.06 0.33
CA SER A 119 -4.37 -19.97 -0.74
C SER A 119 -4.09 -21.44 -0.38
N PRO A 120 -5.00 -22.38 -0.71
CA PRO A 120 -4.73 -23.81 -0.62
C PRO A 120 -3.84 -24.32 -1.78
N THR A 121 -3.55 -23.48 -2.78
CA THR A 121 -2.78 -23.85 -3.97
C THR A 121 -1.31 -23.45 -3.79
N PRO A 122 -0.36 -24.40 -3.70
CA PRO A 122 1.06 -24.12 -3.44
C PRO A 122 1.67 -23.12 -4.45
N LYS A 123 1.30 -23.22 -5.73
CA LYS A 123 1.80 -22.29 -6.76
C LYS A 123 1.42 -20.85 -6.43
N VAL A 124 0.18 -20.59 -6.01
CA VAL A 124 -0.29 -19.23 -5.67
C VAL A 124 0.47 -18.68 -4.47
N VAL A 125 0.73 -19.54 -3.46
CA VAL A 125 1.52 -19.17 -2.28
C VAL A 125 2.97 -18.84 -2.68
N ASN A 126 3.59 -19.66 -3.51
CA ASN A 126 4.97 -19.42 -3.97
C ASN A 126 5.09 -18.14 -4.80
N ASP A 127 4.12 -17.86 -5.68
CA ASP A 127 4.06 -16.64 -6.47
C ASP A 127 3.92 -15.41 -5.53
N ALA A 128 3.08 -15.51 -4.49
CA ALA A 128 2.92 -14.45 -3.48
C ALA A 128 4.22 -14.23 -2.67
N ILE A 129 4.87 -15.30 -2.21
CA ILE A 129 6.17 -15.21 -1.51
C ILE A 129 7.22 -14.55 -2.40
N TRP A 130 7.27 -14.91 -3.68
CA TRP A 130 8.16 -14.27 -4.65
C TRP A 130 7.91 -12.77 -4.75
N GLU A 131 6.68 -12.35 -5.04
CA GLU A 131 6.34 -10.93 -5.22
C GLU A 131 6.62 -10.12 -3.94
N LEU A 132 6.22 -10.62 -2.77
CA LEU A 132 6.49 -9.97 -1.50
C LEU A 132 8.00 -9.88 -1.21
N THR A 133 8.77 -10.91 -1.58
CA THR A 133 10.23 -10.88 -1.46
C THR A 133 10.86 -9.80 -2.35
N GLN A 134 10.39 -9.65 -3.59
CA GLN A 134 10.90 -8.61 -4.49
C GLN A 134 10.60 -7.21 -3.95
N HIS A 135 9.40 -6.96 -3.40
CA HIS A 135 9.07 -5.69 -2.73
C HIS A 135 9.96 -5.44 -1.50
N GLY A 136 10.18 -6.47 -0.69
CA GLY A 136 11.10 -6.41 0.46
C GLY A 136 12.54 -6.06 0.06
N LYS A 137 13.06 -6.66 -1.03
CA LYS A 137 14.37 -6.33 -1.60
C LYS A 137 14.45 -4.86 -2.08
N VAL A 138 13.40 -4.36 -2.71
CA VAL A 138 13.33 -2.94 -3.13
C VAL A 138 13.48 -2.04 -1.92
N LEU A 139 12.73 -2.28 -0.83
CA LEU A 139 12.82 -1.49 0.39
C LEU A 139 14.20 -1.57 1.06
N ASP A 140 14.85 -2.75 1.03
CA ASP A 140 16.23 -2.92 1.50
C ASP A 140 17.22 -2.11 0.67
N LEU A 141 17.11 -2.13 -0.66
CA LEU A 141 17.95 -1.34 -1.56
C LEU A 141 17.76 0.17 -1.40
N MET A 142 16.57 0.59 -0.99
CA MET A 142 16.28 1.97 -0.58
C MET A 142 16.91 2.33 0.78
N GLY A 143 17.32 1.34 1.58
CA GLY A 143 17.84 1.54 2.94
C GLY A 143 16.76 1.86 3.97
N LEU A 144 15.51 1.49 3.68
CA LEU A 144 14.39 1.66 4.61
C LEU A 144 14.40 0.57 5.70
N PRO A 145 13.92 0.86 6.91
CA PRO A 145 14.00 -0.08 8.02
C PRO A 145 13.19 -1.35 7.76
N ARG A 146 13.67 -2.49 8.29
CA ARG A 146 12.94 -3.76 8.31
C ARG A 146 11.93 -3.77 9.46
N THR A 147 11.01 -2.82 9.42
CA THR A 147 9.90 -2.67 10.39
C THR A 147 8.64 -2.25 9.66
N HIS A 148 7.51 -2.32 10.31
CA HIS A 148 6.20 -1.90 9.78
C HIS A 148 6.13 -0.38 9.46
N TYR A 149 7.18 0.41 9.75
CA TYR A 149 7.29 1.78 9.25
C TYR A 149 7.33 1.83 7.72
N ALA A 150 8.08 0.92 7.08
CA ALA A 150 8.12 0.73 5.63
C ALA A 150 7.14 -0.38 5.24
N ALA A 151 5.84 -0.17 5.49
CA ALA A 151 4.81 -1.20 5.37
C ALA A 151 4.61 -1.71 3.94
N MET A 152 4.38 -3.01 3.84
CA MET A 152 3.83 -3.68 2.66
C MET A 152 2.44 -4.18 3.03
N ASN A 153 1.40 -3.49 2.57
CA ASN A 153 0.02 -3.79 2.91
C ASN A 153 -0.58 -4.80 1.92
N ILE A 154 -1.25 -5.84 2.43
CA ILE A 154 -1.98 -6.80 1.60
C ILE A 154 -3.33 -7.15 2.22
N HIS A 155 -4.25 -7.65 1.39
CA HIS A 155 -5.43 -8.38 1.84
C HIS A 155 -5.11 -9.87 2.03
N VAL A 156 -5.87 -10.53 2.90
CA VAL A 156 -5.70 -11.99 3.14
C VAL A 156 -6.08 -12.82 1.91
N GLY A 157 -7.09 -12.34 1.18
CA GLY A 157 -7.62 -12.97 -0.03
C GLY A 157 -8.88 -13.80 0.19
N GLY A 158 -9.00 -14.94 -0.51
CA GLY A 158 -10.20 -15.76 -0.44
C GLY A 158 -10.31 -16.61 0.82
N THR A 159 -11.54 -16.87 1.27
CA THR A 159 -11.83 -17.77 2.40
C THR A 159 -11.92 -19.24 2.00
N TYR A 160 -12.09 -19.53 0.71
CA TYR A 160 -12.16 -20.89 0.15
C TYR A 160 -13.24 -21.78 0.79
N GLY A 161 -14.35 -21.17 1.26
CA GLY A 161 -15.46 -21.85 1.92
C GLY A 161 -15.22 -22.21 3.39
N ASP A 162 -14.02 -21.97 3.92
CA ASP A 162 -13.63 -22.21 5.31
C ASP A 162 -12.63 -21.15 5.75
N LYS A 163 -13.15 -20.12 6.44
CA LYS A 163 -12.37 -18.96 6.87
C LYS A 163 -11.33 -19.33 7.93
N GLU A 164 -11.65 -20.21 8.86
CA GLU A 164 -10.73 -20.63 9.94
C GLU A 164 -9.51 -21.37 9.38
N SER A 165 -9.76 -22.31 8.45
CA SER A 165 -8.66 -22.99 7.73
C SER A 165 -7.84 -22.03 6.89
N ALA A 166 -8.44 -21.00 6.29
CA ALA A 166 -7.73 -19.99 5.52
C ALA A 166 -6.85 -19.10 6.42
N ILE A 167 -7.33 -18.69 7.61
CA ILE A 167 -6.56 -17.99 8.63
C ILE A 167 -5.34 -18.83 9.06
N SER A 168 -5.56 -20.11 9.34
CA SER A 168 -4.48 -21.04 9.73
C SER A 168 -3.43 -21.17 8.63
N ARG A 169 -3.86 -21.36 7.38
CA ARG A 169 -2.95 -21.42 6.21
C ARG A 169 -2.16 -20.13 6.02
N PHE A 170 -2.80 -18.97 6.20
CA PHE A 170 -2.10 -17.69 6.16
C PHE A 170 -0.95 -17.66 7.15
N ALA A 171 -1.22 -18.00 8.41
CA ALA A 171 -0.21 -18.00 9.48
C ALA A 171 0.93 -18.99 9.22
N GLU A 172 0.63 -20.17 8.67
CA GLU A 172 1.67 -21.14 8.28
C GLU A 172 2.52 -20.63 7.11
N ASN A 173 1.91 -20.09 6.08
CA ASN A 173 2.62 -19.59 4.90
C ASN A 173 3.38 -18.28 5.18
N PHE A 174 2.93 -17.46 6.13
CA PHE A 174 3.65 -16.28 6.61
C PHE A 174 5.05 -16.64 7.12
N LYS A 175 5.22 -17.78 7.77
CA LYS A 175 6.53 -18.27 8.26
C LYS A 175 7.53 -18.56 7.15
N LEU A 176 7.08 -18.71 5.91
CA LEU A 176 7.93 -18.95 4.74
C LEU A 176 8.48 -17.66 4.13
N LEU A 177 7.98 -16.51 4.55
CA LEU A 177 8.46 -15.22 4.07
C LEU A 177 9.86 -14.92 4.61
N PRO A 178 10.80 -14.42 3.75
CA PRO A 178 12.06 -13.91 4.25
C PRO A 178 11.86 -12.66 5.10
N GLU A 179 12.81 -12.38 5.99
CA GLU A 179 12.72 -11.24 6.93
C GLU A 179 12.50 -9.90 6.24
N CYS A 180 13.08 -9.68 5.04
CA CYS A 180 12.86 -8.44 4.28
C CYS A 180 11.39 -8.20 3.92
N ALA A 181 10.57 -9.26 3.85
CA ALA A 181 9.13 -9.19 3.60
C ALA A 181 8.33 -9.28 4.91
N SER A 182 8.57 -10.31 5.74
CA SER A 182 7.75 -10.56 6.93
C SER A 182 7.80 -9.42 7.96
N SER A 183 8.97 -8.77 8.12
CA SER A 183 9.13 -7.65 9.06
C SER A 183 8.38 -6.37 8.66
N ARG A 184 7.83 -6.31 7.46
CA ARG A 184 7.14 -5.15 6.88
C ARG A 184 5.70 -5.42 6.52
N LEU A 185 5.28 -6.68 6.53
CA LEU A 185 3.93 -7.07 6.11
C LEU A 185 2.89 -6.57 7.10
N VAL A 186 1.84 -5.96 6.58
CA VAL A 186 0.65 -5.57 7.33
C VAL A 186 -0.60 -6.02 6.59
N LEU A 187 -1.71 -6.19 7.29
CA LEU A 187 -2.97 -6.69 6.74
C LEU A 187 -4.04 -5.62 6.77
N GLU A 188 -4.87 -5.58 5.75
CA GLU A 188 -5.97 -4.63 5.63
C GLU A 188 -7.33 -5.35 5.71
N ASN A 189 -8.28 -4.74 6.42
CA ASN A 189 -9.65 -5.22 6.44
C ASN A 189 -10.34 -5.06 5.08
N ASP A 190 -11.20 -6.02 4.75
CA ASP A 190 -11.93 -6.06 3.49
C ASP A 190 -13.32 -5.40 3.58
N ASP A 191 -13.89 -5.09 2.42
CA ASP A 191 -15.17 -4.41 2.21
C ASP A 191 -16.39 -5.35 2.08
N LYS A 192 -16.23 -6.64 2.45
CA LYS A 192 -17.26 -7.69 2.23
C LYS A 192 -17.32 -8.71 3.36
N PRO A 193 -18.52 -9.17 3.75
CA PRO A 193 -18.67 -10.23 4.75
C PRO A 193 -18.10 -11.59 4.30
N SER A 194 -17.91 -11.82 3.00
CA SER A 194 -17.28 -13.03 2.46
C SER A 194 -15.75 -13.02 2.54
N GLN A 195 -15.15 -11.96 3.03
CA GLN A 195 -13.72 -11.76 3.22
C GLN A 195 -13.41 -11.50 4.71
N TYR A 196 -12.41 -10.72 5.04
CA TYR A 196 -11.87 -10.60 6.40
C TYR A 196 -12.14 -9.21 6.98
N GLY A 197 -13.01 -9.14 7.98
CA GLY A 197 -13.18 -7.94 8.80
C GLY A 197 -12.08 -7.80 9.85
N VAL A 198 -12.15 -6.74 10.64
CA VAL A 198 -11.14 -6.45 11.69
C VAL A 198 -11.02 -7.59 12.70
N ARG A 199 -12.13 -8.23 13.10
CA ARG A 199 -12.11 -9.37 14.03
C ARG A 199 -11.32 -10.56 13.47
N ASP A 200 -11.53 -10.88 12.21
CA ASP A 200 -10.83 -11.97 11.51
C ASP A 200 -9.32 -11.67 11.44
N LEU A 201 -8.95 -10.44 11.10
CA LEU A 201 -7.54 -10.02 11.03
C LEU A 201 -6.87 -10.05 12.40
N TYR A 202 -7.61 -9.75 13.48
CA TYR A 202 -7.09 -9.85 14.83
C TYR A 202 -6.77 -11.31 15.22
N GLU A 203 -7.54 -12.29 14.73
CA GLU A 203 -7.18 -13.72 14.88
C GLU A 203 -5.86 -14.04 14.16
N ILE A 204 -5.63 -13.49 12.95
CA ILE A 204 -4.35 -13.66 12.24
C ILE A 204 -3.21 -12.98 13.02
N TYR A 205 -3.43 -11.76 13.53
CA TYR A 205 -2.45 -11.06 14.36
C TYR A 205 -2.00 -11.90 15.57
N LYS A 206 -2.93 -12.55 16.26
CA LYS A 206 -2.59 -13.43 17.40
C LYS A 206 -1.71 -14.62 17.00
N LEU A 207 -1.78 -15.07 15.75
CA LEU A 207 -1.00 -16.22 15.25
C LEU A 207 0.39 -15.84 14.74
N CYS A 208 0.54 -14.68 14.11
CA CYS A 208 1.80 -14.31 13.43
C CYS A 208 2.32 -12.89 13.74
N GLY A 209 1.61 -12.11 14.54
CA GLY A 209 2.05 -10.77 14.97
C GLY A 209 2.01 -9.70 13.86
N THR A 210 1.34 -9.96 12.74
CA THR A 210 1.23 -9.01 11.62
C THR A 210 0.24 -7.89 11.93
N PRO A 211 0.66 -6.60 12.01
CA PRO A 211 -0.24 -5.49 12.33
C PRO A 211 -1.35 -5.29 11.31
N ILE A 212 -2.40 -4.61 11.75
CA ILE A 212 -3.60 -4.36 10.94
C ILE A 212 -3.64 -2.90 10.51
N THR A 213 -3.60 -2.66 9.20
CA THR A 213 -3.96 -1.39 8.57
C THR A 213 -5.48 -1.28 8.57
N PHE A 214 -6.01 -0.21 9.15
CA PHE A 214 -7.44 0.03 9.16
C PHE A 214 -7.84 0.84 7.94
N ASP A 215 -8.65 0.25 7.05
CA ASP A 215 -9.33 0.98 5.99
C ASP A 215 -10.72 1.38 6.47
N PHE A 216 -10.94 2.67 6.64
CA PHE A 216 -12.20 3.27 7.10
C PHE A 216 -13.34 3.00 6.13
N PHE A 217 -13.07 3.07 4.83
CA PHE A 217 -14.11 2.90 3.83
C PHE A 217 -14.52 1.43 3.66
N HIS A 218 -13.57 0.50 3.76
CA HIS A 218 -13.88 -0.92 3.80
C HIS A 218 -14.70 -1.25 5.04
N HIS A 219 -14.34 -0.70 6.19
CA HIS A 219 -15.12 -0.87 7.42
C HIS A 219 -16.52 -0.27 7.30
N PHE A 220 -16.67 0.91 6.72
CA PHE A 220 -17.99 1.48 6.41
C PHE A 220 -18.84 0.55 5.51
N CYS A 221 -18.22 -0.15 4.55
CA CYS A 221 -18.92 -1.11 3.70
C CYS A 221 -19.23 -2.44 4.40
N TYR A 222 -18.42 -2.82 5.40
CA TYR A 222 -18.58 -4.05 6.20
C TYR A 222 -18.05 -3.85 7.62
N GLU A 223 -18.93 -3.40 8.52
CA GLU A 223 -18.59 -3.05 9.91
C GLU A 223 -18.22 -4.26 10.80
N ASP A 224 -18.48 -5.49 10.36
CA ASP A 224 -18.23 -6.73 11.11
C ASP A 224 -18.80 -6.68 12.56
N SER A 225 -19.96 -6.03 12.71
CA SER A 225 -20.62 -5.80 14.01
C SER A 225 -19.72 -5.12 15.06
N MET A 226 -18.81 -4.26 14.63
CA MET A 226 -17.89 -3.50 15.49
C MET A 226 -17.99 -2.01 15.16
N PRO A 227 -18.27 -1.11 16.12
CA PRO A 227 -18.24 0.33 15.89
C PRO A 227 -16.86 0.78 15.37
N GLU A 228 -16.84 1.79 14.48
CA GLU A 228 -15.61 2.28 13.83
C GLU A 228 -14.50 2.62 14.81
N LYS A 229 -14.81 3.33 15.89
CA LYS A 229 -13.85 3.68 16.94
C LYS A 229 -13.21 2.42 17.57
N GLU A 230 -14.05 1.44 17.94
CA GLU A 230 -13.58 0.19 18.55
C GLU A 230 -12.69 -0.59 17.58
N ALA A 231 -13.08 -0.65 16.30
CA ALA A 231 -12.30 -1.31 15.25
C ALA A 231 -10.94 -0.63 15.04
N LEU A 232 -10.91 0.71 14.96
CA LEU A 232 -9.70 1.49 14.81
C LEU A 232 -8.75 1.30 16.01
N GLU A 233 -9.28 1.37 17.25
CA GLU A 233 -8.51 1.13 18.49
C GLU A 233 -7.96 -0.30 18.55
N LEU A 234 -8.74 -1.30 18.15
CA LEU A 234 -8.29 -2.69 18.09
C LEU A 234 -7.13 -2.85 17.09
N CYS A 235 -7.23 -2.24 15.90
CA CYS A 235 -6.14 -2.23 14.93
C CYS A 235 -4.90 -1.51 15.49
N ALA A 236 -5.06 -0.35 16.14
CA ALA A 236 -3.96 0.41 16.74
C ALA A 236 -3.15 -0.42 17.75
N ASN A 237 -3.83 -1.24 18.55
CA ASN A 237 -3.19 -2.14 19.51
C ASN A 237 -2.33 -3.25 18.89
N THR A 238 -2.40 -3.44 17.57
CA THR A 238 -1.55 -4.41 16.84
C THR A 238 -0.23 -3.79 16.37
N TRP A 239 -0.11 -2.46 16.38
CA TRP A 239 1.08 -1.76 15.94
C TRP A 239 2.11 -1.58 17.06
N PRO A 240 3.43 -1.61 16.72
CA PRO A 240 4.48 -1.24 17.68
C PRO A 240 4.27 0.20 18.19
N ASN A 241 4.53 0.45 19.47
CA ASN A 241 4.30 1.74 20.12
C ASN A 241 5.07 2.92 19.51
N ASP A 242 6.17 2.66 18.82
CA ASP A 242 7.03 3.64 18.18
C ASP A 242 6.72 3.87 16.70
N ILE A 243 5.72 3.17 16.16
CA ILE A 243 5.29 3.29 14.76
C ILE A 243 3.81 3.68 14.72
N ARG A 244 3.49 4.82 14.11
CA ARG A 244 2.11 5.22 13.90
C ARG A 244 1.37 4.19 13.05
N GLN A 245 0.14 3.87 13.46
CA GLN A 245 -0.75 3.01 12.68
C GLN A 245 -0.92 3.56 11.27
N LEU A 246 -0.75 2.70 10.26
CA LEU A 246 -1.14 2.98 8.90
C LEU A 246 -2.64 2.75 8.75
N CYS A 247 -3.32 3.71 8.12
CA CYS A 247 -4.73 3.63 7.78
C CYS A 247 -4.92 3.97 6.31
N HIS A 248 -6.03 3.51 5.73
CA HIS A 248 -6.51 3.93 4.42
C HIS A 248 -7.85 4.64 4.55
N TYR A 249 -8.09 5.59 3.65
CA TYR A 249 -9.36 6.30 3.60
C TYR A 249 -9.78 6.64 2.17
N SER A 250 -11.05 6.46 1.88
CA SER A 250 -11.72 7.00 0.70
C SER A 250 -13.20 7.26 0.98
N SER A 251 -13.83 8.09 0.17
CA SER A 251 -15.28 8.30 0.19
C SER A 251 -15.97 7.43 -0.87
N SER A 252 -17.26 7.14 -0.69
CA SER A 252 -18.04 6.38 -1.67
C SER A 252 -18.38 7.22 -2.88
N LYS A 253 -17.98 6.78 -4.07
CA LYS A 253 -18.40 7.40 -5.33
C LYS A 253 -19.92 7.37 -5.51
N LYS A 254 -20.55 6.27 -5.08
CA LYS A 254 -22.00 6.12 -5.18
C LYS A 254 -22.75 7.18 -4.40
N LEU A 255 -22.29 7.54 -3.21
CA LEU A 255 -22.99 8.48 -2.33
C LEU A 255 -22.77 9.94 -2.72
N HIS A 256 -21.63 10.26 -3.35
CA HIS A 256 -21.22 11.65 -3.54
C HIS A 256 -21.11 12.09 -5.00
N GLU A 257 -20.88 11.18 -5.94
CA GLU A 257 -20.54 11.55 -7.32
C GLU A 257 -21.45 10.87 -8.36
N ASP A 258 -21.70 9.56 -8.23
CA ASP A 258 -22.40 8.76 -9.24
C ASP A 258 -23.20 7.62 -8.58
N ASN A 259 -24.49 7.80 -8.41
CA ASN A 259 -25.37 6.84 -7.75
C ASN A 259 -25.61 5.54 -8.55
N THR A 260 -25.09 5.45 -9.77
CA THR A 260 -25.23 4.25 -10.65
C THR A 260 -24.18 3.21 -10.37
N VAL A 261 -23.07 3.56 -9.69
CA VAL A 261 -22.00 2.61 -9.37
C VAL A 261 -22.29 1.87 -8.05
N ILE A 262 -21.50 0.85 -7.76
CA ILE A 262 -21.60 0.10 -6.48
C ILE A 262 -21.14 0.95 -5.30
N LEU A 263 -21.63 0.67 -4.09
CA LEU A 263 -21.29 1.41 -2.87
C LEU A 263 -19.77 1.48 -2.63
N ARG A 264 -19.05 0.39 -2.89
CA ARG A 264 -17.60 0.24 -2.70
C ARG A 264 -16.73 0.91 -3.76
N ALA A 265 -17.31 1.63 -4.72
CA ALA A 265 -16.54 2.40 -5.67
C ALA A 265 -15.94 3.64 -4.99
N HIS A 266 -14.61 3.79 -5.07
CA HIS A 266 -13.91 4.95 -4.54
C HIS A 266 -14.24 6.21 -5.34
N ALA A 267 -14.54 7.29 -4.64
CA ALA A 267 -14.79 8.61 -5.20
C ALA A 267 -13.50 9.25 -5.76
N ASP A 268 -13.68 10.28 -6.57
CA ASP A 268 -12.55 11.07 -7.06
C ASP A 268 -11.94 11.94 -5.95
N TYR A 269 -12.79 12.43 -5.02
CA TYR A 269 -12.40 13.31 -3.91
C TYR A 269 -12.87 12.76 -2.56
N LEU A 270 -12.47 13.46 -1.47
CA LEU A 270 -12.97 13.21 -0.12
C LEU A 270 -14.06 14.21 0.21
N TYR A 271 -15.13 13.73 0.85
CA TYR A 271 -16.34 14.48 1.11
C TYR A 271 -16.69 14.59 2.59
N GLU A 272 -16.06 13.76 3.43
CA GLU A 272 -16.27 13.77 4.86
C GLU A 272 -14.97 14.11 5.59
N PHE A 273 -15.10 14.67 6.80
CA PHE A 273 -13.99 14.81 7.72
C PHE A 273 -13.58 13.41 8.25
N ILE A 274 -12.29 13.14 8.28
CA ILE A 274 -11.75 11.88 8.79
C ILE A 274 -11.64 11.97 10.31
N GLU A 275 -12.50 11.24 11.02
CA GLU A 275 -12.47 11.20 12.47
C GLU A 275 -11.37 10.28 12.95
N THR A 276 -10.39 10.84 13.66
CA THR A 276 -9.24 10.06 14.18
C THR A 276 -9.42 9.62 15.62
N TYR A 277 -10.51 10.02 16.26
CA TYR A 277 -10.78 9.77 17.67
C TYR A 277 -9.64 10.18 18.61
N GLY A 278 -8.87 11.20 18.22
CA GLY A 278 -7.71 11.70 18.95
C GLY A 278 -6.44 10.86 18.85
N MET A 279 -6.41 9.86 17.98
CA MET A 279 -5.24 9.03 17.72
C MET A 279 -4.29 9.68 16.71
N ASP A 280 -3.00 9.40 16.87
CA ASP A 280 -1.94 9.76 15.93
C ASP A 280 -1.86 8.72 14.82
N LEU A 281 -2.34 9.05 13.61
CA LEU A 281 -2.45 8.13 12.48
C LEU A 281 -1.62 8.59 11.28
N ASP A 282 -1.20 7.64 10.46
CA ASP A 282 -0.68 7.88 9.12
C ASP A 282 -1.70 7.35 8.10
N ILE A 283 -2.33 8.26 7.32
CA ILE A 283 -3.51 7.94 6.50
C ILE A 283 -3.17 8.07 5.01
N GLU A 284 -3.28 7.00 4.26
CA GLU A 284 -3.18 6.97 2.80
C GLU A 284 -4.54 7.20 2.16
N ILE A 285 -4.65 8.29 1.41
CA ILE A 285 -5.87 8.63 0.68
C ILE A 285 -5.95 7.85 -0.63
N GLU A 286 -7.00 7.04 -0.76
CA GLU A 286 -7.24 6.20 -1.95
C GLU A 286 -8.21 6.82 -2.97
N ALA A 287 -8.45 8.11 -2.91
CA ALA A 287 -9.26 8.84 -3.88
C ALA A 287 -8.65 8.80 -5.29
N LYS A 288 -9.50 8.78 -6.32
CA LYS A 288 -9.05 8.70 -7.72
C LYS A 288 -8.28 9.93 -8.20
N ALA A 289 -8.60 11.13 -7.66
CA ALA A 289 -7.89 12.38 -7.94
C ALA A 289 -6.55 12.53 -7.18
N LYS A 290 -6.08 11.49 -6.47
CA LYS A 290 -4.74 11.38 -5.89
C LYS A 290 -4.35 12.58 -5.02
N GLU A 291 -3.17 13.21 -5.31
CA GLU A 291 -2.71 14.40 -4.59
C GLU A 291 -3.68 15.58 -4.70
N LEU A 292 -4.48 15.66 -5.75
CA LEU A 292 -5.48 16.73 -5.88
C LEU A 292 -6.61 16.56 -4.85
N ALA A 293 -6.99 15.32 -4.55
CA ALA A 293 -7.95 15.03 -3.49
C ALA A 293 -7.39 15.42 -2.13
N LEU A 294 -6.12 15.08 -1.84
CA LEU A 294 -5.45 15.45 -0.61
C LEU A 294 -5.34 16.98 -0.44
N ILE A 295 -4.92 17.69 -1.49
CA ILE A 295 -4.83 19.16 -1.47
C ILE A 295 -6.20 19.81 -1.22
N LYS A 296 -7.25 19.29 -1.85
CA LYS A 296 -8.63 19.77 -1.63
C LYS A 296 -9.06 19.51 -0.19
N TYR A 297 -8.85 18.29 0.31
CA TYR A 297 -9.16 17.90 1.68
C TYR A 297 -8.53 18.87 2.71
N HIS A 298 -7.25 19.14 2.58
CA HIS A 298 -6.56 20.09 3.46
C HIS A 298 -7.19 21.49 3.42
N LYS A 299 -7.58 21.99 2.24
CA LYS A 299 -8.24 23.32 2.13
C LYS A 299 -9.59 23.36 2.82
N GLU A 300 -10.36 22.28 2.73
CA GLU A 300 -11.74 22.24 3.25
C GLU A 300 -11.79 21.98 4.76
N PHE A 301 -10.88 21.13 5.26
CA PHE A 301 -10.95 20.65 6.64
C PHE A 301 -9.85 21.18 7.58
N SER A 302 -8.77 21.81 7.09
CA SER A 302 -7.74 22.40 7.97
C SER A 302 -8.25 23.58 8.80
N MET A 303 -9.35 24.22 8.40
CA MET A 303 -9.94 25.34 9.15
C MET A 303 -10.74 24.91 10.39
N ILE A 304 -10.90 23.61 10.62
CA ILE A 304 -11.67 23.09 11.76
C ILE A 304 -10.83 23.06 13.05
N TYR A 305 -9.50 23.16 12.95
CA TYR A 305 -8.55 23.11 14.07
C TYR A 305 -7.65 24.34 14.23
N SER A 306 -7.97 25.45 13.56
CA SER A 306 -7.26 26.72 13.74
C SER A 306 -7.88 27.63 14.80
#